data_b79665724a454c20df4500ed850639d6
#
_entry.id   b79665724a454c20df4500ed850639d6
#
_cell.length_a   1.000
_cell.length_b   1.000
_cell.length_c   1.000
_cell.angle_alpha   90.00
_cell.angle_beta   90.00
_cell.angle_gamma   90.00
#
_symmetry.space_group_name_H-M   'P 1'
#
loop_
_entity.id
_entity.type
_entity.pdbx_description
1 polymer ?
#
loop_
_entity_poly.entity_id
_entity_poly.type
_entity_poly.pdbx_seq_one_letter_code
_entity_poly.pdbx_strand_id
1 'polypeptide(L)'
;MGKSTHQKIDSRIPRYSKLIMPTFVALKELGGSGTNEEIVDQIITDLKIPDEVSSILHKGSTSKTELSYQADWARTYLRRYGVIENSARAVWSINADYVAVDTLDEKEIVKKVTESSPSYYKNKNGTADSQGSQITAAPENDDPSDDETEYPDESKPWRDRLLDILQNMDPFGFERLTQRVLRECGFTEVNVTKKSGDGGIDGTGKLRINGIFSFNVAFQCKRYKGVVGAGEIRDFRGSLTTSIEKGVMITTGTFSKAAKEEASSPGKQQIDLIDGEDFITKIAEYGIGVRPVTTYEIDEDFFAKI
;
A
#
# COMPACT_ATOMS: atom_id res chain seq x y z
N MET A 1 11.48 -1.66 33.31
CA MET A 1 11.98 -0.54 32.49
C MET A 1 12.64 -1.13 31.24
N GLY A 2 11.88 -1.37 30.21
CA GLY A 2 12.38 -1.86 28.91
C GLY A 2 12.79 -0.66 28.08
N LYS A 3 14.07 -0.56 27.74
CA LYS A 3 14.56 0.42 26.76
C LYS A 3 13.97 0.05 25.40
N SER A 4 13.13 0.92 24.83
CA SER A 4 12.71 0.85 23.43
C SER A 4 13.97 0.89 22.56
N THR A 5 14.35 -0.26 22.01
CA THR A 5 15.39 -0.35 20.99
C THR A 5 14.81 0.24 19.71
N HIS A 6 15.17 1.48 19.38
CA HIS A 6 14.92 2.04 18.06
C HIS A 6 15.61 1.14 17.03
N GLN A 7 14.81 0.37 16.31
CA GLN A 7 15.30 -0.40 15.18
C GLN A 7 15.66 0.63 14.10
N LYS A 8 16.95 0.78 13.78
CA LYS A 8 17.40 1.69 12.72
C LYS A 8 16.80 1.21 11.40
N ILE A 9 16.19 2.13 10.66
CA ILE A 9 15.79 1.91 9.27
C ILE A 9 17.02 1.42 8.49
N ASP A 10 16.84 0.42 7.64
CA ASP A 10 17.93 -0.04 6.76
C ASP A 10 18.42 1.14 5.91
N SER A 11 19.70 1.47 6.02
CA SER A 11 20.30 2.65 5.36
C SER A 11 20.22 2.60 3.84
N ARG A 12 19.89 1.45 3.25
CA ARG A 12 19.66 1.27 1.81
C ARG A 12 18.29 1.76 1.36
N ILE A 13 17.35 1.98 2.29
CA ILE A 13 16.03 2.55 1.99
C ILE A 13 16.12 4.06 2.08
N PRO A 14 15.86 4.79 0.99
CA PRO A 14 15.86 6.25 1.02
C PRO A 14 14.75 6.80 1.94
N ARG A 15 15.06 7.82 2.73
CA ARG A 15 14.04 8.55 3.49
C ARG A 15 13.13 9.36 2.58
N TYR A 16 11.94 9.69 3.05
CA TYR A 16 10.92 10.44 2.32
C TYR A 16 11.46 11.71 1.63
N SER A 17 12.34 12.47 2.33
CA SER A 17 12.94 13.69 1.78
C SER A 17 13.81 13.45 0.54
N LYS A 18 14.35 12.24 0.39
CA LYS A 18 15.10 11.77 -0.77
C LYS A 18 14.25 11.06 -1.80
N LEU A 19 12.99 10.79 -1.46
CA LEU A 19 12.01 10.20 -2.38
C LEU A 19 11.10 11.24 -3.04
N ILE A 20 11.16 12.52 -2.65
CA ILE A 20 10.37 13.60 -3.27
C ILE A 20 10.62 13.64 -4.77
N MET A 21 11.87 13.80 -5.19
CA MET A 21 12.22 13.84 -6.62
C MET A 21 11.98 12.50 -7.32
N PRO A 22 12.41 11.33 -6.78
CA PRO A 22 12.08 10.04 -7.37
C PRO A 22 10.56 9.80 -7.55
N THR A 23 9.72 10.20 -6.61
CA THR A 23 8.27 10.10 -6.72
C THR A 23 7.72 10.96 -7.88
N PHE A 24 8.24 12.16 -8.04
CA PHE A 24 7.86 13.05 -9.15
C PHE A 24 8.30 12.49 -10.50
N VAL A 25 9.54 11.98 -10.60
CA VAL A 25 10.05 11.35 -11.81
C VAL A 25 9.24 10.11 -12.17
N ALA A 26 8.96 9.25 -11.19
CA ALA A 26 8.12 8.06 -11.39
C ALA A 26 6.76 8.42 -11.98
N LEU A 27 6.09 9.45 -11.46
CA LEU A 27 4.82 9.92 -12.01
C LEU A 27 4.97 10.44 -13.46
N LYS A 28 6.07 11.15 -13.79
CA LYS A 28 6.33 11.59 -15.17
C LYS A 28 6.51 10.39 -16.11
N GLU A 29 7.26 9.37 -15.71
CA GLU A 29 7.49 8.16 -16.51
C GLU A 29 6.23 7.31 -16.68
N LEU A 30 5.32 7.33 -15.68
CA LEU A 30 4.00 6.73 -15.75
C LEU A 30 2.98 7.55 -16.59
N GLY A 31 3.44 8.60 -17.28
CA GLY A 31 2.56 9.42 -18.13
C GLY A 31 1.80 10.52 -17.39
N GLY A 32 2.27 10.94 -16.22
CA GLY A 32 1.75 12.04 -15.44
C GLY A 32 0.75 11.63 -14.36
N SER A 33 0.40 10.33 -14.27
CA SER A 33 -0.47 9.80 -13.21
C SER A 33 -0.12 8.34 -12.88
N GLY A 34 -0.42 7.91 -11.64
CA GLY A 34 -0.16 6.54 -11.22
C GLY A 34 -0.79 6.22 -9.87
N THR A 35 -1.00 4.95 -9.62
CA THR A 35 -1.44 4.43 -8.31
C THR A 35 -0.28 4.44 -7.31
N ASN A 36 -0.61 4.30 -6.01
CA ASN A 36 0.40 4.15 -4.96
C ASN A 36 1.42 3.05 -5.31
N GLU A 37 0.93 1.94 -5.81
CA GLU A 37 1.72 0.76 -6.13
C GLU A 37 2.61 0.98 -7.36
N GLU A 38 2.06 1.49 -8.46
CA GLU A 38 2.81 1.81 -9.68
C GLU A 38 3.94 2.80 -9.41
N ILE A 39 3.70 3.81 -8.57
CA ILE A 39 4.71 4.79 -8.19
C ILE A 39 5.86 4.11 -7.43
N VAL A 40 5.56 3.25 -6.45
CA VAL A 40 6.58 2.54 -5.66
C VAL A 40 7.36 1.57 -6.54
N ASP A 41 6.69 0.81 -7.42
CA ASP A 41 7.33 -0.13 -8.34
C ASP A 41 8.24 0.59 -9.35
N GLN A 42 7.83 1.79 -9.80
CA GLN A 42 8.67 2.64 -10.65
C GLN A 42 9.89 3.15 -9.89
N ILE A 43 9.73 3.64 -8.65
CA ILE A 43 10.84 4.06 -7.78
C ILE A 43 11.84 2.90 -7.56
N ILE A 44 11.36 1.68 -7.32
CA ILE A 44 12.22 0.49 -7.19
C ILE A 44 13.04 0.28 -8.45
N THR A 45 12.42 0.44 -9.62
CA THR A 45 13.08 0.29 -10.92
C THR A 45 14.16 1.33 -11.14
N ASP A 46 13.82 2.60 -10.95
CA ASP A 46 14.70 3.74 -11.24
C ASP A 46 15.92 3.78 -10.32
N LEU A 47 15.69 3.53 -9.02
CA LEU A 47 16.75 3.50 -8.03
C LEU A 47 17.45 2.14 -7.94
N LYS A 48 17.00 1.13 -8.71
CA LYS A 48 17.52 -0.24 -8.71
C LYS A 48 17.59 -0.85 -7.31
N ILE A 49 16.52 -0.65 -6.53
CA ILE A 49 16.42 -1.16 -5.16
C ILE A 49 16.26 -2.68 -5.23
N PRO A 50 17.14 -3.47 -4.58
CA PRO A 50 17.01 -4.93 -4.57
C PRO A 50 15.71 -5.38 -3.91
N ASP A 51 15.14 -6.49 -4.39
CA ASP A 51 13.87 -7.05 -3.90
C ASP A 51 13.91 -7.35 -2.38
N GLU A 52 15.06 -7.82 -1.88
CA GLU A 52 15.30 -8.04 -0.45
C GLU A 52 15.21 -6.77 0.40
N VAL A 53 15.50 -5.59 -0.18
CA VAL A 53 15.46 -4.29 0.49
C VAL A 53 14.07 -3.69 0.37
N SER A 54 13.45 -3.71 -0.82
CA SER A 54 12.10 -3.20 -1.05
C SER A 54 11.03 -3.97 -0.29
N SER A 55 11.32 -5.24 0.07
CA SER A 55 10.43 -6.12 0.84
C SER A 55 10.56 -5.97 2.36
N ILE A 56 11.44 -5.10 2.88
CA ILE A 56 11.55 -4.85 4.32
C ILE A 56 10.26 -4.20 4.83
N LEU A 57 9.60 -4.83 5.79
CA LEU A 57 8.37 -4.33 6.38
C LEU A 57 8.62 -3.11 7.27
N HIS A 58 7.70 -2.15 7.21
CA HIS A 58 7.67 -1.04 8.13
C HIS A 58 7.36 -1.52 9.55
N LYS A 59 8.02 -0.90 10.57
CA LYS A 59 7.85 -1.27 11.98
C LYS A 59 6.38 -1.20 12.40
N GLY A 60 5.87 -2.30 12.93
CA GLY A 60 4.47 -2.40 13.36
C GLY A 60 3.49 -2.73 12.24
N SER A 61 3.90 -2.70 10.98
CA SER A 61 3.06 -3.13 9.85
C SER A 61 3.34 -4.58 9.47
N THR A 62 2.32 -5.24 8.98
CA THR A 62 2.37 -6.63 8.52
C THR A 62 2.14 -6.76 7.01
N SER A 63 1.79 -5.66 6.36
CA SER A 63 1.50 -5.60 4.92
C SER A 63 2.24 -4.45 4.21
N LYS A 64 2.68 -3.42 4.94
CA LYS A 64 3.31 -2.24 4.35
C LYS A 64 4.81 -2.32 4.44
N THR A 65 5.50 -2.11 3.33
CA THR A 65 6.96 -2.05 3.31
C THR A 65 7.45 -0.68 3.78
N GLU A 66 8.69 -0.64 4.30
CA GLU A 66 9.32 0.61 4.71
C GLU A 66 9.47 1.59 3.55
N LEU A 67 9.81 1.09 2.36
CA LEU A 67 9.90 1.93 1.16
C LEU A 67 8.54 2.54 0.79
N SER A 68 7.47 1.76 0.83
CA SER A 68 6.11 2.25 0.58
C SER A 68 5.70 3.32 1.60
N TYR A 69 6.04 3.12 2.88
CA TYR A 69 5.80 4.10 3.94
C TYR A 69 6.54 5.43 3.69
N GLN A 70 7.82 5.37 3.32
CA GLN A 70 8.61 6.56 3.00
C GLN A 70 8.10 7.27 1.73
N ALA A 71 7.63 6.52 0.72
CA ALA A 71 7.02 7.06 -0.47
C ALA A 71 5.65 7.74 -0.21
N ASP A 72 4.86 7.24 0.74
CA ASP A 72 3.61 7.91 1.18
C ASP A 72 3.90 9.31 1.74
N TRP A 73 4.94 9.43 2.55
CA TRP A 73 5.38 10.74 3.06
C TRP A 73 5.85 11.66 1.94
N ALA A 74 6.63 11.15 0.98
CA ALA A 74 7.04 11.95 -0.18
C ALA A 74 5.84 12.47 -0.98
N ARG A 75 4.81 11.65 -1.22
CA ARG A 75 3.55 12.07 -1.86
C ARG A 75 2.80 13.12 -1.04
N THR A 76 2.76 12.97 0.27
CA THR A 76 2.15 13.95 1.18
C THR A 76 2.80 15.32 1.05
N TYR A 77 4.14 15.37 1.01
CA TYR A 77 4.87 16.63 0.83
C TYR A 77 4.64 17.24 -0.55
N LEU A 78 4.67 16.43 -1.61
CA LEU A 78 4.39 16.89 -2.97
C LEU A 78 2.97 17.45 -3.11
N ARG A 79 1.97 16.78 -2.49
CA ARG A 79 0.59 17.25 -2.47
C ARG A 79 0.44 18.57 -1.73
N ARG A 80 0.99 18.68 -0.51
CA ARG A 80 0.92 19.91 0.30
C ARG A 80 1.61 21.09 -0.38
N TYR A 81 2.66 20.83 -1.12
CA TYR A 81 3.34 21.85 -1.92
C TYR A 81 2.56 22.23 -3.19
N GLY A 82 1.64 21.39 -3.64
CA GLY A 82 0.82 21.62 -4.84
C GLY A 82 1.40 21.04 -6.13
N VAL A 83 2.41 20.17 -6.05
CA VAL A 83 3.02 19.51 -7.24
C VAL A 83 2.11 18.41 -7.79
N ILE A 84 1.47 17.66 -6.90
CA ILE A 84 0.57 16.56 -7.27
C ILE A 84 -0.78 16.72 -6.57
N GLU A 85 -1.79 16.09 -7.14
CA GLU A 85 -3.12 15.98 -6.56
C GLU A 85 -3.63 14.54 -6.56
N ASN A 86 -4.62 14.25 -5.73
CA ASN A 86 -5.30 12.97 -5.74
C ASN A 86 -6.50 13.06 -6.69
N SER A 87 -6.35 12.54 -7.91
CA SER A 87 -7.37 12.61 -8.96
C SER A 87 -8.50 11.58 -8.79
N ALA A 88 -8.20 10.46 -8.11
CA ALA A 88 -9.15 9.43 -7.73
C ALA A 88 -8.59 8.67 -6.52
N ARG A 89 -9.38 7.80 -5.90
CA ARG A 89 -8.93 7.01 -4.76
C ARG A 89 -7.63 6.25 -5.10
N ALA A 90 -6.58 6.51 -4.33
CA ALA A 90 -5.23 5.96 -4.51
C ALA A 90 -4.56 6.24 -5.87
N VAL A 91 -5.08 7.20 -6.67
CA VAL A 91 -4.47 7.66 -7.92
C VAL A 91 -3.99 9.09 -7.76
N TRP A 92 -2.75 9.32 -8.13
CA TRP A 92 -2.05 10.60 -8.04
C TRP A 92 -1.76 11.14 -9.43
N SER A 93 -1.93 12.42 -9.62
CA SER A 93 -1.65 13.11 -10.89
C SER A 93 -0.74 14.31 -10.66
N ILE A 94 0.12 14.61 -11.63
CA ILE A 94 0.92 15.84 -11.63
C ILE A 94 0.01 17.03 -11.98
N ASN A 95 0.04 18.08 -11.17
CA ASN A 95 -0.69 19.30 -11.47
C ASN A 95 -0.19 19.99 -12.75
N ALA A 96 -1.09 20.63 -13.49
CA ALA A 96 -0.82 21.21 -14.80
C ALA A 96 0.40 22.14 -14.83
N ASP A 97 0.63 22.90 -13.76
CA ASP A 97 1.75 23.84 -13.63
C ASP A 97 3.11 23.14 -13.56
N TYR A 98 3.14 21.85 -13.22
CA TYR A 98 4.36 21.05 -13.03
C TYR A 98 4.61 20.04 -14.15
N VAL A 99 3.73 19.89 -15.12
CA VAL A 99 3.87 18.92 -16.22
C VAL A 99 5.16 19.19 -17.03
N ALA A 100 5.49 20.46 -17.28
CA ALA A 100 6.68 20.88 -18.01
C ALA A 100 7.93 21.06 -17.13
N VAL A 101 7.83 20.85 -15.81
CA VAL A 101 8.95 20.98 -14.87
C VAL A 101 9.77 19.70 -14.89
N ASP A 102 11.08 19.79 -15.03
CA ASP A 102 11.97 18.62 -15.04
C ASP A 102 12.58 18.29 -13.69
N THR A 103 12.78 19.29 -12.84
CA THR A 103 13.42 19.12 -11.53
C THR A 103 12.71 19.93 -10.46
N LEU A 104 12.69 19.37 -9.24
CA LEU A 104 12.12 20.02 -8.06
C LEU A 104 13.24 20.29 -7.04
N ASP A 105 13.14 21.38 -6.30
CA ASP A 105 13.99 21.60 -5.13
C ASP A 105 13.39 20.90 -3.90
N GLU A 106 13.92 19.72 -3.58
CA GLU A 106 13.48 18.89 -2.46
C GLU A 106 13.57 19.66 -1.12
N LYS A 107 14.63 20.49 -0.96
CA LYS A 107 14.85 21.25 0.27
C LYS A 107 13.81 22.37 0.42
N GLU A 108 13.51 23.05 -0.67
CA GLU A 108 12.47 24.08 -0.67
C GLU A 108 11.10 23.49 -0.35
N ILE A 109 10.74 22.35 -0.95
CA ILE A 109 9.47 21.65 -0.68
C ILE A 109 9.36 21.28 0.79
N VAL A 110 10.40 20.61 1.35
CA VAL A 110 10.41 20.23 2.76
C VAL A 110 10.27 21.45 3.66
N LYS A 111 11.03 22.53 3.38
CA LYS A 111 11.00 23.75 4.17
C LYS A 111 9.61 24.39 4.17
N LYS A 112 9.02 24.64 2.97
CA LYS A 112 7.72 25.30 2.87
C LYS A 112 6.58 24.50 3.50
N VAL A 113 6.57 23.18 3.30
CA VAL A 113 5.54 22.31 3.90
C VAL A 113 5.68 22.29 5.44
N THR A 114 6.88 22.27 5.96
CA THR A 114 7.14 22.33 7.41
C THR A 114 6.75 23.67 8.01
N GLU A 115 7.04 24.78 7.33
CA GLU A 115 6.71 26.14 7.79
C GLU A 115 5.19 26.41 7.75
N SER A 116 4.47 25.83 6.81
CA SER A 116 3.01 25.98 6.67
C SER A 116 2.19 25.15 7.65
N SER A 117 2.84 24.26 8.43
CA SER A 117 2.20 23.41 9.44
C SER A 117 2.72 23.68 10.86
N PRO A 118 2.45 24.86 11.45
CA PRO A 118 3.03 25.27 12.72
C PRO A 118 2.58 24.45 13.93
N SER A 119 1.42 23.79 13.85
CA SER A 119 0.82 23.02 14.95
C SER A 119 1.55 21.70 15.23
N TYR A 120 2.16 21.12 14.23
CA TYR A 120 2.82 19.83 14.31
C TYR A 120 4.11 19.83 15.14
N TYR A 121 4.86 20.93 15.06
CA TYR A 121 6.18 21.01 15.72
C TYR A 121 6.17 21.67 17.13
N LYS A 122 5.04 22.24 17.59
CA LYS A 122 4.96 22.96 18.87
C LYS A 122 4.79 22.10 20.11
N ASN A 123 4.43 20.83 20.00
CA ASN A 123 4.11 20.00 21.17
C ASN A 123 5.29 19.26 21.80
N LYS A 124 6.52 19.36 21.25
CA LYS A 124 7.70 18.68 21.85
C LYS A 124 8.57 19.53 22.77
N ASN A 125 8.38 20.84 22.85
CA ASN A 125 9.17 21.69 23.76
C ASN A 125 8.29 22.60 24.61
N GLY A 126 7.66 22.01 25.63
CA GLY A 126 7.13 22.79 26.77
C GLY A 126 8.24 23.30 27.65
N THR A 127 8.81 24.46 27.34
CA THR A 127 9.31 25.48 28.25
C THR A 127 9.70 26.71 27.45
N ALA A 128 9.03 27.82 27.77
CA ALA A 128 9.38 29.09 27.21
C ALA A 128 10.73 29.54 27.79
N ASP A 129 11.68 29.92 26.92
CA ASP A 129 12.52 31.08 27.23
C ASP A 129 12.99 31.76 25.95
N SER A 130 12.94 33.09 26.04
CA SER A 130 13.23 34.02 24.97
C SER A 130 14.72 34.17 24.79
N GLN A 131 15.24 34.09 23.58
CA GLN A 131 16.22 34.99 22.94
C GLN A 131 16.93 34.35 21.74
N GLY A 132 16.81 35.00 20.61
CA GLY A 132 17.92 35.31 19.69
C GLY A 132 18.54 34.18 18.85
N SER A 133 18.19 34.19 17.56
CA SER A 133 19.08 33.89 16.42
C SER A 133 19.95 32.65 16.44
N GLN A 134 19.62 31.70 15.62
CA GLN A 134 20.50 31.20 14.55
C GLN A 134 19.78 30.09 13.82
N ILE A 135 19.66 30.23 12.49
CA ILE A 135 19.14 29.22 11.60
C ILE A 135 20.17 28.09 11.57
N THR A 136 19.96 27.07 12.37
CA THR A 136 20.67 25.80 12.25
C THR A 136 19.80 24.82 11.49
N ALA A 137 20.44 24.07 10.59
CA ALA A 137 19.86 23.04 9.73
C ALA A 137 18.78 22.21 10.43
N ALA A 138 17.74 21.84 9.67
CA ALA A 138 16.70 20.93 10.14
C ALA A 138 17.32 19.70 10.82
N PRO A 139 16.82 19.26 11.97
CA PRO A 139 17.38 18.13 12.69
C PRO A 139 17.26 16.87 11.83
N GLU A 140 18.37 16.20 11.59
CA GLU A 140 18.48 14.96 10.81
C GLU A 140 17.78 13.76 11.46
N ASN A 141 17.07 13.95 12.57
CA ASN A 141 16.49 12.91 13.42
C ASN A 141 14.98 12.96 13.60
N ASP A 142 14.24 13.79 12.86
CA ASP A 142 12.78 13.74 12.90
C ASP A 142 12.30 12.58 12.04
N ASP A 143 12.15 11.42 12.69
CA ASP A 143 11.39 10.29 12.18
C ASP A 143 9.90 10.69 12.24
N PRO A 144 9.19 10.74 11.09
CA PRO A 144 7.75 11.03 11.08
C PRO A 144 6.91 9.97 11.81
N SER A 145 7.56 8.92 12.33
CA SER A 145 6.90 7.77 12.97
C SER A 145 6.28 8.02 14.34
N ASP A 146 6.52 9.19 14.97
CA ASP A 146 6.05 9.42 16.34
C ASP A 146 4.69 10.13 16.44
N ASP A 147 4.02 10.43 15.33
CA ASP A 147 2.68 11.01 15.38
C ASP A 147 1.68 10.21 14.53
N GLU A 148 0.93 9.36 15.22
CA GLU A 148 -0.14 8.51 14.64
C GLU A 148 -1.33 9.34 14.11
N THR A 149 -1.26 10.67 14.07
CA THR A 149 -2.42 11.53 13.86
C THR A 149 -2.55 12.15 12.47
N GLU A 150 -1.60 12.01 11.55
CA GLU A 150 -1.72 12.57 10.19
C GLU A 150 -1.34 11.60 9.08
N TYR A 151 -2.07 10.51 8.97
CA TYR A 151 -2.13 9.81 7.69
C TYR A 151 -3.03 10.60 6.73
N PRO A 152 -2.66 10.71 5.44
CA PRO A 152 -3.49 11.41 4.45
C PRO A 152 -4.85 10.74 4.18
N ASP A 153 -5.15 9.64 4.87
CA ASP A 153 -6.40 8.90 4.75
C ASP A 153 -6.92 8.54 6.15
N GLU A 154 -7.93 9.27 6.62
CA GLU A 154 -8.62 9.01 7.89
C GLU A 154 -9.26 7.61 8.00
N SER A 155 -9.21 6.81 6.93
CA SER A 155 -9.76 5.46 6.84
C SER A 155 -8.84 4.38 7.44
N LYS A 156 -7.58 4.67 7.76
CA LYS A 156 -6.56 3.66 8.09
C LYS A 156 -6.77 2.87 9.38
N PRO A 157 -7.24 3.43 10.51
CA PRO A 157 -7.35 2.66 11.74
C PRO A 157 -8.25 1.42 11.62
N TRP A 158 -9.33 1.47 10.84
CA TRP A 158 -10.20 0.31 10.67
C TRP A 158 -9.62 -0.73 9.71
N ARG A 159 -8.84 -0.31 8.68
CA ARG A 159 -8.19 -1.20 7.73
C ARG A 159 -7.10 -2.02 8.41
N ASP A 160 -6.23 -1.36 9.17
CA ASP A 160 -5.17 -2.02 9.94
C ASP A 160 -5.76 -3.01 10.95
N ARG A 161 -6.84 -2.60 11.64
CA ARG A 161 -7.55 -3.48 12.57
C ARG A 161 -8.19 -4.67 11.86
N LEU A 162 -8.78 -4.47 10.69
CA LEU A 162 -9.36 -5.58 9.91
C LEU A 162 -8.26 -6.52 9.43
N LEU A 163 -7.14 -5.99 8.95
CA LEU A 163 -5.99 -6.78 8.52
C LEU A 163 -5.46 -7.65 9.66
N ASP A 164 -5.32 -7.08 10.86
CA ASP A 164 -4.93 -7.81 12.07
C ASP A 164 -5.90 -8.97 12.38
N ILE A 165 -7.20 -8.73 12.26
CA ILE A 165 -8.23 -9.77 12.44
C ILE A 165 -8.03 -10.89 11.41
N LEU A 166 -7.84 -10.56 10.14
CA LEU A 166 -7.65 -11.52 9.05
C LEU A 166 -6.38 -12.36 9.26
N GLN A 167 -5.29 -11.73 9.69
CA GLN A 167 -4.00 -12.38 9.93
C GLN A 167 -4.00 -13.29 11.16
N ASN A 168 -4.85 -13.04 12.14
CA ASN A 168 -5.00 -13.85 13.36
C ASN A 168 -6.18 -14.83 13.31
N MET A 169 -6.97 -14.79 12.24
CA MET A 169 -8.10 -15.68 12.01
C MET A 169 -7.65 -17.15 11.88
N ASP A 170 -8.53 -18.10 12.19
CA ASP A 170 -8.31 -19.50 11.86
C ASP A 170 -8.05 -19.69 10.35
N PRO A 171 -7.04 -20.47 9.92
CA PRO A 171 -6.74 -20.67 8.51
C PRO A 171 -7.94 -21.11 7.67
N PHE A 172 -8.73 -22.06 8.15
CA PHE A 172 -9.97 -22.48 7.48
C PHE A 172 -11.05 -21.39 7.48
N GLY A 173 -11.05 -20.54 8.51
CA GLY A 173 -11.89 -19.34 8.56
C GLY A 173 -11.53 -18.38 7.43
N PHE A 174 -10.24 -18.15 7.18
CA PHE A 174 -9.76 -17.29 6.10
C PHE A 174 -10.10 -17.87 4.71
N GLU A 175 -9.91 -19.17 4.51
CA GLU A 175 -10.33 -19.85 3.27
C GLU A 175 -11.84 -19.70 3.01
N ARG A 176 -12.69 -19.92 4.03
CA ARG A 176 -14.15 -19.73 3.91
C ARG A 176 -14.54 -18.28 3.62
N LEU A 177 -13.86 -17.32 4.25
CA LEU A 177 -14.06 -15.90 3.97
C LEU A 177 -13.68 -15.57 2.52
N THR A 178 -12.53 -16.06 2.07
CA THR A 178 -12.10 -15.89 0.67
C THR A 178 -13.11 -16.44 -0.32
N GLN A 179 -13.64 -17.64 -0.08
CA GLN A 179 -14.70 -18.20 -0.92
C GLN A 179 -15.94 -17.31 -0.99
N ARG A 180 -16.32 -16.72 0.15
CA ARG A 180 -17.45 -15.79 0.20
C ARG A 180 -17.15 -14.55 -0.62
N VAL A 181 -15.97 -13.95 -0.45
CA VAL A 181 -15.55 -12.78 -1.25
C VAL A 181 -15.55 -13.12 -2.74
N LEU A 182 -14.98 -14.25 -3.15
CA LEU A 182 -14.96 -14.67 -4.54
C LEU A 182 -16.39 -14.84 -5.12
N ARG A 183 -17.34 -15.39 -4.33
CA ARG A 183 -18.74 -15.49 -4.77
C ARG A 183 -19.39 -14.13 -4.99
N GLU A 184 -19.15 -13.18 -4.09
CA GLU A 184 -19.61 -11.79 -4.25
C GLU A 184 -18.96 -11.12 -5.48
N CYS A 185 -17.70 -11.48 -5.82
CA CYS A 185 -17.04 -11.06 -7.05
C CYS A 185 -17.56 -11.73 -8.31
N GLY A 186 -18.60 -12.58 -8.25
CA GLY A 186 -19.21 -13.21 -9.42
C GLY A 186 -18.69 -14.61 -9.75
N PHE A 187 -17.90 -15.21 -8.88
CA PHE A 187 -17.51 -16.62 -9.03
C PHE A 187 -18.68 -17.55 -8.74
N THR A 188 -18.85 -18.53 -9.58
CA THR A 188 -19.80 -19.64 -9.41
C THR A 188 -19.05 -20.96 -9.24
N GLU A 189 -19.73 -22.00 -8.77
CA GLU A 189 -19.15 -23.33 -8.62
C GLU A 189 -17.84 -23.32 -7.78
N VAL A 190 -17.78 -22.45 -6.77
CA VAL A 190 -16.60 -22.37 -5.90
C VAL A 190 -16.51 -23.62 -5.03
N ASN A 191 -15.52 -24.46 -5.31
CA ASN A 191 -15.23 -25.71 -4.61
C ASN A 191 -13.90 -25.59 -3.88
N VAL A 192 -13.84 -26.07 -2.64
CA VAL A 192 -12.62 -26.17 -1.85
C VAL A 192 -12.04 -27.56 -2.04
N THR A 193 -10.74 -27.61 -2.31
CA THR A 193 -10.04 -28.89 -2.35
C THR A 193 -9.87 -29.42 -0.93
N LYS A 194 -10.10 -30.71 -0.73
CA LYS A 194 -9.84 -31.36 0.56
C LYS A 194 -8.34 -31.48 0.75
N LYS A 195 -7.88 -31.12 1.95
CA LYS A 195 -6.52 -31.15 2.45
C LYS A 195 -5.75 -32.41 2.16
N SER A 196 -5.24 -32.66 0.96
CA SER A 196 -4.08 -33.56 0.81
C SER A 196 -3.63 -33.65 -0.64
N GLY A 197 -2.47 -33.13 -0.94
CA GLY A 197 -1.73 -33.52 -2.15
C GLY A 197 -1.90 -32.62 -3.39
N ASP A 198 -2.67 -31.54 -3.33
CA ASP A 198 -3.03 -30.77 -4.52
C ASP A 198 -2.07 -29.61 -4.84
N GLY A 199 -0.81 -29.73 -4.41
CA GLY A 199 0.25 -28.79 -4.79
C GLY A 199 0.04 -27.33 -4.34
N GLY A 200 -0.86 -27.08 -3.36
CA GLY A 200 -1.13 -25.76 -2.82
C GLY A 200 -2.34 -25.04 -3.42
N ILE A 201 -3.18 -25.72 -4.20
CA ILE A 201 -4.48 -25.17 -4.63
C ILE A 201 -5.49 -25.36 -3.49
N ASP A 202 -6.07 -24.26 -3.00
CA ASP A 202 -7.07 -24.29 -1.93
C ASP A 202 -8.49 -24.45 -2.48
N GLY A 203 -8.67 -24.13 -3.75
CA GLY A 203 -9.94 -24.35 -4.41
C GLY A 203 -9.97 -23.96 -5.88
N THR A 204 -11.10 -24.28 -6.50
CA THR A 204 -11.41 -23.93 -7.88
C THR A 204 -12.77 -23.25 -7.96
N GLY A 205 -13.00 -22.50 -9.00
CA GLY A 205 -14.28 -21.85 -9.28
C GLY A 205 -14.41 -21.51 -10.75
N LYS A 206 -15.60 -21.08 -11.14
CA LYS A 206 -15.86 -20.60 -12.47
C LYS A 206 -16.25 -19.12 -12.42
N LEU A 207 -15.43 -18.26 -13.02
CA LEU A 207 -15.76 -16.84 -13.16
C LEU A 207 -16.62 -16.64 -14.42
N ARG A 208 -17.79 -16.03 -14.27
CA ARG A 208 -18.67 -15.67 -15.39
C ARG A 208 -18.68 -14.16 -15.60
N ILE A 209 -18.36 -13.74 -16.83
CA ILE A 209 -18.39 -12.34 -17.23
C ILE A 209 -19.57 -12.12 -18.18
N ASN A 210 -20.49 -11.24 -17.80
CA ASN A 210 -21.67 -10.85 -18.60
C ASN A 210 -22.54 -12.03 -19.10
N GLY A 211 -22.47 -13.18 -18.42
CA GLY A 211 -23.23 -14.37 -18.81
C GLY A 211 -22.76 -15.08 -20.10
N ILE A 212 -21.75 -14.53 -20.78
CA ILE A 212 -21.25 -15.02 -22.08
C ILE A 212 -19.94 -15.77 -21.93
N PHE A 213 -18.99 -15.20 -21.20
CA PHE A 213 -17.68 -15.80 -21.00
C PHE A 213 -17.59 -16.49 -19.64
N SER A 214 -16.95 -17.64 -19.61
CA SER A 214 -16.64 -18.31 -18.34
C SER A 214 -15.20 -18.80 -18.36
N PHE A 215 -14.52 -18.66 -17.21
CA PHE A 215 -13.14 -19.08 -17.01
C PHE A 215 -13.06 -20.04 -15.84
N ASN A 216 -12.34 -21.15 -15.99
CA ASN A 216 -12.02 -22.03 -14.90
C ASN A 216 -10.83 -21.43 -14.14
N VAL A 217 -11.02 -21.13 -12.89
CA VAL A 217 -10.04 -20.44 -12.04
C VAL A 217 -9.67 -21.34 -10.88
N ALA A 218 -8.37 -21.46 -10.61
CA ALA A 218 -7.88 -22.00 -9.33
C ALA A 218 -7.42 -20.85 -8.43
N PHE A 219 -7.61 -21.00 -7.14
CA PHE A 219 -7.13 -20.01 -6.18
C PHE A 219 -6.33 -20.66 -5.06
N GLN A 220 -5.37 -19.87 -4.55
CA GLN A 220 -4.59 -20.18 -3.34
C GLN A 220 -4.68 -19.01 -2.37
N CYS A 221 -4.91 -19.31 -1.09
CA CYS A 221 -5.03 -18.35 -0.01
C CYS A 221 -3.82 -18.48 0.92
N LYS A 222 -3.01 -17.45 1.01
CA LYS A 222 -1.90 -17.41 1.96
C LYS A 222 -2.17 -16.41 3.07
N ARG A 223 -2.60 -16.91 4.24
CA ARG A 223 -2.64 -16.11 5.46
C ARG A 223 -1.20 -15.91 5.97
N TYR A 224 -0.57 -14.84 5.54
CA TYR A 224 0.84 -14.58 5.75
C TYR A 224 1.09 -13.16 6.29
N LYS A 225 2.02 -13.04 7.25
CA LYS A 225 2.49 -11.75 7.75
C LYS A 225 3.83 -11.46 7.09
N GLY A 226 3.81 -10.78 5.96
CA GLY A 226 5.04 -10.48 5.25
C GLY A 226 4.84 -10.35 3.74
N VAL A 227 5.95 -10.49 3.03
CA VAL A 227 6.03 -10.31 1.59
C VAL A 227 6.11 -11.67 0.90
N VAL A 228 5.19 -11.96 0.01
CA VAL A 228 5.17 -13.16 -0.84
C VAL A 228 6.14 -12.97 -2.01
N GLY A 229 7.08 -13.88 -2.19
CA GLY A 229 8.11 -13.81 -3.22
C GLY A 229 7.74 -14.55 -4.52
N ALA A 230 8.62 -14.43 -5.53
CA ALA A 230 8.44 -15.08 -6.82
C ALA A 230 8.45 -16.62 -6.75
N GLY A 231 9.06 -17.19 -5.72
CA GLY A 231 9.09 -18.65 -5.49
C GLY A 231 7.68 -19.21 -5.35
N GLU A 232 6.89 -18.62 -4.47
CA GLU A 232 5.50 -19.02 -4.21
C GLU A 232 4.62 -18.92 -5.46
N ILE A 233 4.86 -17.90 -6.30
CA ILE A 233 4.13 -17.74 -7.56
C ILE A 233 4.46 -18.89 -8.53
N ARG A 234 5.73 -19.26 -8.63
CA ARG A 234 6.16 -20.41 -9.48
C ARG A 234 5.59 -21.73 -8.99
N ASP A 235 5.61 -21.95 -7.67
CA ASP A 235 5.06 -23.18 -7.06
C ASP A 235 3.56 -23.29 -7.31
N PHE A 236 2.81 -22.20 -7.09
CA PHE A 236 1.38 -22.18 -7.39
C PHE A 236 1.10 -22.40 -8.88
N ARG A 237 1.85 -21.74 -9.78
CA ARG A 237 1.71 -21.96 -11.23
C ARG A 237 1.99 -23.40 -11.61
N GLY A 238 2.99 -24.03 -11.01
CA GLY A 238 3.34 -25.44 -11.22
C GLY A 238 2.22 -26.41 -10.82
N SER A 239 1.32 -25.99 -9.93
CA SER A 239 0.19 -26.78 -9.47
C SER A 239 -1.05 -26.64 -10.38
N LEU A 240 -1.07 -25.64 -11.26
CA LEU A 240 -2.21 -25.40 -12.14
C LEU A 240 -2.26 -26.48 -13.25
N THR A 241 -3.41 -27.11 -13.40
CA THR A 241 -3.66 -28.07 -14.48
C THR A 241 -4.03 -27.36 -15.78
N THR A 242 -3.94 -28.07 -16.91
CA THR A 242 -4.30 -27.52 -18.22
C THR A 242 -5.77 -27.13 -18.37
N SER A 243 -6.64 -27.62 -17.48
CA SER A 243 -8.07 -27.25 -17.43
C SER A 243 -8.33 -25.92 -16.73
N ILE A 244 -7.33 -25.37 -16.04
CA ILE A 244 -7.41 -24.07 -15.36
C ILE A 244 -6.90 -22.98 -16.30
N GLU A 245 -7.73 -22.00 -16.57
CA GLU A 245 -7.42 -20.90 -17.48
C GLU A 245 -6.72 -19.75 -16.74
N LYS A 246 -6.99 -19.58 -15.45
CA LYS A 246 -6.43 -18.50 -14.63
C LYS A 246 -6.14 -18.95 -13.20
N GLY A 247 -5.03 -18.48 -12.63
CA GLY A 247 -4.73 -18.60 -11.23
C GLY A 247 -5.03 -17.28 -10.48
N VAL A 248 -5.47 -17.37 -9.23
CA VAL A 248 -5.59 -16.23 -8.32
C VAL A 248 -4.89 -16.56 -7.02
N MET A 249 -3.89 -15.75 -6.65
CA MET A 249 -3.24 -15.87 -5.35
C MET A 249 -3.68 -14.73 -4.45
N ILE A 250 -4.17 -15.07 -3.27
CA ILE A 250 -4.72 -14.14 -2.28
C ILE A 250 -3.88 -14.23 -1.03
N THR A 251 -3.44 -13.08 -0.49
CA THR A 251 -2.67 -13.05 0.76
C THR A 251 -3.17 -11.97 1.71
N THR A 252 -2.92 -12.14 3.00
CA THR A 252 -3.06 -11.07 4.00
C THR A 252 -1.78 -10.24 4.16
N GLY A 253 -0.71 -10.60 3.45
CA GLY A 253 0.53 -9.84 3.34
C GLY A 253 0.54 -8.98 2.08
N THR A 254 1.71 -8.79 1.51
CA THR A 254 1.91 -8.10 0.23
C THR A 254 2.77 -8.94 -0.72
N PHE A 255 2.90 -8.54 -1.97
CA PHE A 255 3.73 -9.22 -2.96
C PHE A 255 4.99 -8.41 -3.25
N SER A 256 6.13 -9.08 -3.39
CA SER A 256 7.34 -8.43 -3.88
C SER A 256 7.21 -8.05 -5.36
N LYS A 257 8.05 -7.11 -5.82
CA LYS A 257 8.10 -6.75 -7.23
C LYS A 257 8.40 -7.96 -8.11
N ALA A 258 9.37 -8.80 -7.71
CA ALA A 258 9.71 -10.03 -8.43
C ALA A 258 8.53 -11.02 -8.49
N ALA A 259 7.68 -11.06 -7.45
CA ALA A 259 6.46 -11.86 -7.47
C ALA A 259 5.44 -11.35 -8.50
N LYS A 260 5.25 -10.04 -8.60
CA LYS A 260 4.35 -9.41 -9.59
C LYS A 260 4.85 -9.63 -11.02
N GLU A 261 6.15 -9.46 -11.26
CA GLU A 261 6.79 -9.74 -12.55
C GLU A 261 6.65 -11.22 -12.94
N GLU A 262 6.87 -12.14 -11.99
CA GLU A 262 6.69 -13.57 -12.23
C GLU A 262 5.22 -13.90 -12.53
N ALA A 263 4.26 -13.32 -11.81
CA ALA A 263 2.83 -13.57 -12.00
C ALA A 263 2.35 -13.19 -13.41
N SER A 264 2.88 -12.09 -13.96
CA SER A 264 2.54 -11.54 -15.27
C SER A 264 3.51 -11.93 -16.39
N SER A 265 4.45 -12.88 -16.16
CA SER A 265 5.48 -13.26 -17.14
C SER A 265 4.88 -13.68 -18.48
N PRO A 266 5.33 -13.11 -19.61
CA PRO A 266 4.83 -13.45 -20.93
C PRO A 266 5.03 -14.94 -21.29
N GLY A 267 4.07 -15.54 -21.96
CA GLY A 267 4.12 -16.95 -22.38
C GLY A 267 3.88 -17.98 -21.29
N LYS A 268 3.61 -17.53 -20.06
CA LYS A 268 3.22 -18.38 -18.93
C LYS A 268 1.75 -18.15 -18.58
N GLN A 269 1.15 -19.14 -17.88
CA GLN A 269 -0.18 -18.97 -17.32
C GLN A 269 -0.21 -17.82 -16.35
N GLN A 270 -1.11 -16.84 -16.59
CA GLN A 270 -1.20 -15.62 -15.79
C GLN A 270 -1.82 -15.90 -14.44
N ILE A 271 -1.30 -15.23 -13.41
CA ILE A 271 -1.79 -15.32 -12.04
C ILE A 271 -2.18 -13.91 -11.61
N ASP A 272 -3.42 -13.73 -11.19
CA ASP A 272 -3.87 -12.49 -10.58
C ASP A 272 -3.48 -12.51 -9.09
N LEU A 273 -2.99 -11.38 -8.61
CA LEU A 273 -2.54 -11.21 -7.24
C LEU A 273 -3.51 -10.29 -6.48
N ILE A 274 -3.93 -10.71 -5.30
CA ILE A 274 -4.79 -9.94 -4.40
C ILE A 274 -4.08 -9.89 -3.06
N ASP A 275 -3.55 -8.75 -2.70
CA ASP A 275 -2.87 -8.56 -1.43
C ASP A 275 -3.84 -8.22 -0.29
N GLY A 276 -3.31 -7.96 0.93
CA GLY A 276 -4.13 -7.68 2.10
C GLY A 276 -4.97 -6.41 1.95
N GLU A 277 -4.44 -5.38 1.31
CA GLU A 277 -5.14 -4.12 1.08
C GLU A 277 -6.25 -4.24 0.04
N ASP A 278 -5.97 -4.94 -1.06
CA ASP A 278 -6.96 -5.27 -2.08
C ASP A 278 -8.10 -6.10 -1.50
N PHE A 279 -7.76 -7.11 -0.69
CA PHE A 279 -8.74 -7.98 -0.07
C PHE A 279 -9.65 -7.23 0.90
N ILE A 280 -9.11 -6.33 1.75
CA ILE A 280 -9.88 -5.45 2.63
C ILE A 280 -10.79 -4.53 1.81
N THR A 281 -10.31 -4.03 0.68
CA THR A 281 -11.11 -3.20 -0.22
C THR A 281 -12.33 -3.96 -0.74
N LYS A 282 -12.16 -5.21 -1.16
CA LYS A 282 -13.28 -6.07 -1.60
C LYS A 282 -14.23 -6.40 -0.46
N ILE A 283 -13.73 -6.69 0.74
CA ILE A 283 -14.57 -6.87 1.95
C ILE A 283 -15.45 -5.64 2.19
N ALA A 284 -14.88 -4.43 2.05
CA ALA A 284 -15.63 -3.19 2.27
C ALA A 284 -16.66 -2.92 1.16
N GLU A 285 -16.30 -3.15 -0.12
CA GLU A 285 -17.20 -3.01 -1.25
C GLU A 285 -18.46 -3.86 -1.11
N TYR A 286 -18.30 -5.11 -0.66
CA TYR A 286 -19.40 -6.06 -0.50
C TYR A 286 -20.03 -6.05 0.90
N GLY A 287 -19.58 -5.17 1.81
CA GLY A 287 -20.12 -5.07 3.17
C GLY A 287 -19.96 -6.34 4.00
N ILE A 288 -18.92 -7.13 3.75
CA ILE A 288 -18.69 -8.42 4.42
C ILE A 288 -18.07 -8.15 5.81
N GLY A 289 -18.90 -8.19 6.85
CA GLY A 289 -18.47 -7.99 8.24
C GLY A 289 -18.07 -6.56 8.59
N VAL A 290 -18.19 -5.62 7.66
CA VAL A 290 -17.98 -4.19 7.86
C VAL A 290 -19.19 -3.39 7.39
N ARG A 291 -19.37 -2.20 7.94
CA ARG A 291 -20.45 -1.30 7.56
C ARG A 291 -19.92 0.13 7.50
N PRO A 292 -20.33 0.94 6.52
CA PRO A 292 -19.98 2.35 6.48
C PRO A 292 -20.60 3.08 7.69
N VAL A 293 -19.85 4.06 8.21
CA VAL A 293 -20.32 4.98 9.25
C VAL A 293 -20.19 6.38 8.68
N THR A 294 -21.30 7.15 8.70
CA THR A 294 -21.28 8.56 8.28
C THR A 294 -20.90 9.42 9.47
N THR A 295 -19.90 10.28 9.30
CA THR A 295 -19.52 11.33 10.27
C THR A 295 -19.75 12.70 9.66
N TYR A 296 -19.83 13.73 10.51
CA TYR A 296 -19.96 15.12 10.10
C TYR A 296 -18.72 15.87 10.53
N GLU A 297 -18.16 16.66 9.63
CA GLU A 297 -17.14 17.66 9.94
C GLU A 297 -17.80 19.03 10.09
N ILE A 298 -17.25 19.83 10.98
CA ILE A 298 -17.70 21.21 11.18
C ILE A 298 -16.88 22.10 10.25
N ASP A 299 -17.56 22.80 9.35
CA ASP A 299 -16.97 23.87 8.54
C ASP A 299 -16.85 25.14 9.41
N GLU A 300 -15.72 25.23 10.12
CA GLU A 300 -15.44 26.37 11.01
C GLU A 300 -15.41 27.70 10.23
N ASP A 301 -14.94 27.69 8.98
CA ASP A 301 -14.89 28.87 8.12
C ASP A 301 -16.30 29.38 7.75
N PHE A 302 -17.25 28.50 7.61
CA PHE A 302 -18.63 28.84 7.40
C PHE A 302 -19.20 29.62 8.61
N PHE A 303 -18.98 29.08 9.81
CA PHE A 303 -19.48 29.70 11.03
C PHE A 303 -18.74 30.98 11.41
N ALA A 304 -17.47 31.13 11.04
CA ALA A 304 -16.71 32.36 11.28
C ALA A 304 -17.14 33.54 10.39
N LYS A 305 -17.88 33.27 9.32
CA LYS A 305 -18.37 34.32 8.36
C LYS A 305 -19.82 34.75 8.59
N ILE A 306 -20.51 34.12 9.53
CA ILE A 306 -21.87 34.53 9.97
C ILE A 306 -21.77 35.46 11.16
#